data_eb567df0a257a3b956bbf45aa59f8c29
#
_entry.id   eb567df0a257a3b956bbf45aa59f8c29
#
_cell.length_a   1.000
_cell.length_b   1.000
_cell.length_c   1.000
_cell.angle_alpha   90.00
_cell.angle_beta   90.00
_cell.angle_gamma   90.00
#
_symmetry.space_group_name_H-M   'P 1'
#
loop_
_entity.id
_entity.type
_entity.pdbx_description
1 polymer ?
#
loop_
_entity_poly.entity_id
_entity_poly.type
_entity_poly.pdbx_seq_one_letter_code
_entity_poly.pdbx_strand_id
1 'polypeptide(L)'
;MGVRAVLPLRRSTGGAAGSFLVAADDGNRYWCKSLNNLQSPRVPVTEQIVGRLGRLIGVAVCEPALVSLDGLTGWEFRAGHFVQAGWAHGSLAVDPALETRSLDDRPADDNRRRHAGFFALHDWLAGSDAQWLYDTNADNMYYSHDHGFYLTGPNWTLSSLGIHTAASFVLSLDSNGLDRAETGRLADRLVALTKDEIEVEVSKLPASWPASDEELEAVIDFADQRRRGAAERLRGLLP
;
A
#
# COMPACT_ATOMS: atom_id res chain seq x y z
N MET A 1 -8.36 -5.34 -14.29
CA MET A 1 -9.26 -4.40 -14.98
C MET A 1 -9.24 -3.10 -14.20
N GLY A 2 -9.27 -1.93 -14.86
CA GLY A 2 -9.33 -0.64 -14.18
C GLY A 2 -10.75 -0.09 -14.18
N VAL A 3 -11.01 0.92 -13.35
CA VAL A 3 -12.25 1.69 -13.28
C VAL A 3 -12.03 3.10 -13.82
N ARG A 4 -13.09 3.81 -14.14
CA ARG A 4 -13.01 5.18 -14.65
C ARG A 4 -13.60 6.17 -13.64
N ALA A 5 -12.82 7.19 -13.28
CA ALA A 5 -13.32 8.30 -12.48
C ALA A 5 -14.38 9.10 -13.25
N VAL A 6 -15.54 9.31 -12.63
CA VAL A 6 -16.67 10.04 -13.24
C VAL A 6 -16.93 11.40 -12.58
N LEU A 7 -16.57 11.55 -11.28
CA LEU A 7 -16.80 12.80 -10.56
C LEU A 7 -15.72 12.99 -9.48
N PRO A 8 -15.07 14.18 -9.42
CA PRO A 8 -14.22 14.53 -8.29
C PRO A 8 -15.11 14.90 -7.10
N LEU A 9 -14.81 14.35 -5.91
CA LEU A 9 -15.62 14.57 -4.72
C LEU A 9 -14.95 15.48 -3.70
N ARG A 10 -13.68 15.20 -3.36
CA ARG A 10 -12.99 15.89 -2.27
C ARG A 10 -11.48 15.91 -2.51
N ARG A 11 -10.83 17.02 -2.17
CA ARG A 11 -9.38 17.13 -2.07
C ARG A 11 -8.94 16.66 -0.68
N SER A 12 -7.77 16.03 -0.56
CA SER A 12 -7.17 15.82 0.75
C SER A 12 -6.78 17.16 1.37
N THR A 13 -7.13 17.38 2.62
CA THR A 13 -6.74 18.56 3.40
C THR A 13 -5.41 18.38 4.11
N GLY A 14 -5.00 17.12 4.34
CA GLY A 14 -3.69 16.72 4.86
C GLY A 14 -2.85 16.04 3.79
N GLY A 15 -1.70 15.56 4.12
CA GLY A 15 -0.83 14.76 3.24
C GLY A 15 -0.10 15.57 2.15
N ALA A 16 1.17 15.23 1.96
CA ALA A 16 2.04 15.92 1.02
C ALA A 16 1.82 15.49 -0.44
N ALA A 17 1.23 14.30 -0.68
CA ALA A 17 1.06 13.75 -2.02
C ALA A 17 -0.01 14.43 -2.87
N GLY A 18 -0.95 15.18 -2.26
CA GLY A 18 -2.06 15.81 -3.00
C GLY A 18 -3.10 14.79 -3.46
N SER A 19 -3.44 13.82 -2.60
CA SER A 19 -4.49 12.84 -2.87
C SER A 19 -5.86 13.50 -3.03
N PHE A 20 -6.76 12.88 -3.78
CA PHE A 20 -8.13 13.35 -3.96
C PHE A 20 -9.10 12.18 -4.11
N LEU A 21 -10.32 12.38 -3.63
CA LEU A 21 -11.40 11.39 -3.66
C LEU A 21 -12.22 11.56 -4.94
N VAL A 22 -12.51 10.46 -5.60
CA VAL A 22 -13.38 10.41 -6.78
C VAL A 22 -14.50 9.38 -6.62
N ALA A 23 -15.62 9.60 -7.31
CA ALA A 23 -16.57 8.54 -7.63
C ALA A 23 -16.17 7.89 -8.94
N ALA A 24 -16.30 6.56 -9.04
CA ALA A 24 -15.96 5.81 -10.24
C ALA A 24 -17.21 5.14 -10.86
N ASP A 25 -17.06 4.66 -12.08
CA ASP A 25 -18.15 4.06 -12.89
C ASP A 25 -18.60 2.67 -12.40
N ASP A 26 -17.88 2.11 -11.46
CA ASP A 26 -18.28 0.87 -10.75
C ASP A 26 -19.16 1.14 -9.50
N GLY A 27 -19.50 2.42 -9.25
CA GLY A 27 -20.31 2.85 -8.10
C GLY A 27 -19.52 3.05 -6.81
N ASN A 28 -18.23 2.76 -6.79
CA ASN A 28 -17.36 2.94 -5.63
C ASN A 28 -16.69 4.31 -5.61
N ARG A 29 -16.05 4.62 -4.48
CA ARG A 29 -15.22 5.81 -4.29
C ARG A 29 -13.78 5.40 -4.05
N TYR A 30 -12.84 6.17 -4.61
CA TYR A 30 -11.41 5.90 -4.51
C TYR A 30 -10.63 7.14 -4.13
N TRP A 31 -9.72 7.02 -3.18
CA TRP A 31 -8.66 7.99 -2.95
C TRP A 31 -7.58 7.79 -4.01
N CYS A 32 -7.42 8.79 -4.87
CA CYS A 32 -6.50 8.73 -6.01
C CYS A 32 -5.19 9.47 -5.73
N LYS A 33 -4.09 8.89 -6.22
CA LYS A 33 -2.78 9.53 -6.37
C LYS A 33 -2.38 9.43 -7.84
N SER A 34 -2.31 10.58 -8.52
CA SER A 34 -1.89 10.66 -9.92
C SER A 34 -0.37 10.66 -10.06
N LEU A 35 0.14 10.38 -11.27
CA LEU A 35 1.58 10.39 -11.55
C LEU A 35 2.22 11.77 -11.37
N ASN A 36 1.46 12.84 -11.53
CA ASN A 36 1.90 14.21 -11.26
C ASN A 36 1.60 14.66 -9.83
N ASN A 37 1.59 13.73 -8.86
CA ASN A 37 1.49 14.07 -7.44
C ASN A 37 2.70 14.88 -6.97
N LEU A 38 2.57 15.50 -5.76
CA LEU A 38 3.54 16.50 -5.29
C LEU A 38 4.82 15.90 -4.68
N GLN A 39 4.87 14.59 -4.44
CA GLN A 39 6.02 13.94 -3.84
C GLN A 39 6.94 13.31 -4.90
N SER A 40 6.41 12.36 -5.66
CA SER A 40 7.16 11.64 -6.69
C SER A 40 6.21 10.89 -7.62
N PRO A 41 6.47 10.84 -8.93
CA PRO A 41 5.70 10.02 -9.84
C PRO A 41 5.81 8.51 -9.53
N ARG A 42 6.78 8.10 -8.70
CA ARG A 42 6.92 6.70 -8.21
C ARG A 42 5.97 6.36 -7.06
N VAL A 43 5.42 7.35 -6.36
CA VAL A 43 4.47 7.09 -5.26
C VAL A 43 3.27 6.26 -5.72
N PRO A 44 2.55 6.57 -6.80
CA PRO A 44 1.46 5.72 -7.30
C PRO A 44 1.92 4.30 -7.70
N VAL A 45 3.13 4.15 -8.21
CA VAL A 45 3.74 2.85 -8.55
C VAL A 45 3.91 2.01 -7.28
N THR A 46 4.54 2.59 -6.26
CA THR A 46 4.77 1.94 -4.96
C THR A 46 3.45 1.55 -4.28
N GLU A 47 2.48 2.46 -4.23
CA GLU A 47 1.15 2.22 -3.67
C GLU A 47 0.47 1.01 -4.32
N GLN A 48 0.52 0.95 -5.65
CA GLN A 48 -0.12 -0.12 -6.41
C GLN A 48 0.56 -1.46 -6.16
N ILE A 49 1.90 -1.50 -6.16
CA ILE A 49 2.68 -2.72 -5.89
C ILE A 49 2.42 -3.20 -4.46
N VAL A 50 2.60 -2.34 -3.47
CA VAL A 50 2.48 -2.71 -2.05
C VAL A 50 1.06 -3.14 -1.71
N GLY A 51 0.05 -2.42 -2.19
CA GLY A 51 -1.35 -2.81 -2.00
C GLY A 51 -1.67 -4.18 -2.58
N ARG A 52 -1.20 -4.48 -3.80
CA ARG A 52 -1.39 -5.80 -4.44
C ARG A 52 -0.66 -6.92 -3.73
N LEU A 53 0.60 -6.72 -3.39
CA LEU A 53 1.41 -7.71 -2.67
C LEU A 53 0.89 -7.93 -1.24
N GLY A 54 0.39 -6.88 -0.58
CA GLY A 54 -0.28 -7.01 0.71
C GLY A 54 -1.51 -7.93 0.63
N ARG A 55 -2.36 -7.72 -0.37
CA ARG A 55 -3.51 -8.60 -0.63
C ARG A 55 -3.10 -10.04 -0.96
N LEU A 56 -2.05 -10.21 -1.74
CA LEU A 56 -1.53 -11.54 -2.13
C LEU A 56 -1.18 -12.40 -0.91
N ILE A 57 -0.71 -11.82 0.18
CA ILE A 57 -0.43 -12.53 1.43
C ILE A 57 -1.58 -12.46 2.45
N GLY A 58 -2.68 -11.77 2.12
CA GLY A 58 -3.88 -11.68 2.94
C GLY A 58 -3.85 -10.58 4.01
N VAL A 59 -3.09 -9.50 3.78
CA VAL A 59 -3.08 -8.33 4.66
C VAL A 59 -4.30 -7.44 4.38
N ALA A 60 -4.91 -6.90 5.43
CA ALA A 60 -5.97 -5.92 5.33
C ALA A 60 -5.38 -4.56 4.88
N VAL A 61 -5.42 -4.33 3.58
CA VAL A 61 -5.06 -3.06 2.94
C VAL A 61 -6.29 -2.44 2.30
N CYS A 62 -6.35 -1.11 2.20
CA CYS A 62 -7.35 -0.47 1.34
C CYS A 62 -7.18 -0.99 -0.09
N GLU A 63 -8.25 -1.52 -0.68
CA GLU A 63 -8.16 -2.25 -1.95
C GLU A 63 -7.59 -1.40 -3.07
N PRO A 64 -6.45 -1.79 -3.68
CA PRO A 64 -5.83 -1.01 -4.74
C PRO A 64 -6.57 -1.21 -6.06
N ALA A 65 -6.79 -0.13 -6.78
CA ALA A 65 -7.37 -0.10 -8.11
C ALA A 65 -6.54 0.75 -9.06
N LEU A 66 -6.65 0.50 -10.36
CA LEU A 66 -6.23 1.42 -11.41
C LEU A 66 -7.44 2.29 -11.76
N VAL A 67 -7.30 3.61 -11.65
CA VAL A 67 -8.36 4.57 -11.91
C VAL A 67 -7.97 5.44 -13.10
N SER A 68 -8.73 5.37 -14.23
CA SER A 68 -8.57 6.33 -15.32
C SER A 68 -9.10 7.69 -14.91
N LEU A 69 -8.28 8.71 -15.09
CA LEU A 69 -8.59 10.11 -14.78
C LEU A 69 -8.99 10.94 -16.02
N ASP A 70 -9.17 10.33 -17.18
CA ASP A 70 -9.40 11.02 -18.45
C ASP A 70 -10.59 11.99 -18.38
N GLY A 71 -11.67 11.57 -17.69
CA GLY A 71 -12.87 12.39 -17.50
C GLY A 71 -12.71 13.57 -16.53
N LEU A 72 -11.59 13.64 -15.79
CA LEU A 72 -11.32 14.67 -14.80
C LEU A 72 -10.16 15.61 -15.20
N THR A 73 -9.63 15.47 -16.41
CA THR A 73 -8.51 16.26 -16.90
C THR A 73 -8.78 17.75 -16.72
N GLY A 74 -7.80 18.47 -16.14
CA GLY A 74 -7.91 19.89 -15.84
C GLY A 74 -8.62 20.24 -14.54
N TRP A 75 -9.15 19.27 -13.79
CA TRP A 75 -9.65 19.55 -12.46
C TRP A 75 -8.48 19.84 -11.50
N GLU A 76 -8.57 20.90 -10.74
CA GLU A 76 -7.52 21.31 -9.80
C GLU A 76 -7.62 20.49 -8.51
N PHE A 77 -6.67 19.57 -8.25
CA PHE A 77 -6.65 18.77 -7.03
C PHE A 77 -5.85 19.42 -5.87
N ARG A 78 -4.97 20.36 -6.19
CA ARG A 78 -4.21 21.20 -5.24
C ARG A 78 -3.98 22.57 -5.91
N ALA A 79 -3.75 23.60 -5.12
CA ALA A 79 -3.52 24.95 -5.65
C ALA A 79 -2.42 24.96 -6.74
N GLY A 80 -2.78 25.29 -7.96
CA GLY A 80 -1.90 25.29 -9.13
C GLY A 80 -1.58 23.92 -9.72
N HIS A 81 -2.16 22.81 -9.19
CA HIS A 81 -1.91 21.46 -9.68
C HIS A 81 -3.20 20.83 -10.20
N PHE A 82 -3.17 20.39 -11.45
CA PHE A 82 -4.34 19.91 -12.17
C PHE A 82 -4.21 18.43 -12.52
N VAL A 83 -5.33 17.72 -12.49
CA VAL A 83 -5.40 16.32 -12.94
C VAL A 83 -4.99 16.23 -14.39
N GLN A 84 -4.10 15.29 -14.69
CA GLN A 84 -3.71 14.91 -16.04
C GLN A 84 -4.44 13.64 -16.46
N ALA A 85 -4.69 13.46 -17.76
CA ALA A 85 -5.25 12.24 -18.32
C ALA A 85 -4.33 11.03 -18.04
N GLY A 86 -4.91 9.84 -17.95
CA GLY A 86 -4.21 8.57 -17.78
C GLY A 86 -4.58 7.85 -16.50
N TRP A 87 -3.82 6.79 -16.21
CA TRP A 87 -4.05 5.95 -15.04
C TRP A 87 -3.44 6.55 -13.78
N ALA A 88 -4.18 6.45 -12.68
CA ALA A 88 -3.74 6.75 -11.32
C ALA A 88 -3.84 5.51 -10.43
N HIS A 89 -3.08 5.50 -9.34
CA HIS A 89 -3.39 4.63 -8.22
C HIS A 89 -4.68 5.10 -7.54
N GLY A 90 -5.58 4.17 -7.23
CA GLY A 90 -6.73 4.39 -6.38
C GLY A 90 -6.71 3.42 -5.20
N SER A 91 -7.00 3.90 -4.01
CA SER A 91 -7.34 3.07 -2.84
C SER A 91 -8.85 3.13 -2.63
N LEU A 92 -9.52 1.99 -2.55
CA LEU A 92 -10.96 1.94 -2.23
C LEU A 92 -11.19 2.71 -0.94
N ALA A 93 -12.09 3.67 -0.98
CA ALA A 93 -12.33 4.57 0.14
C ALA A 93 -13.07 3.85 1.26
N VAL A 94 -12.51 3.91 2.46
CA VAL A 94 -13.18 3.61 3.72
C VAL A 94 -13.75 4.94 4.24
N ASP A 95 -15.06 5.04 4.45
CA ASP A 95 -15.71 6.28 4.84
C ASP A 95 -17.03 6.00 5.60
N PRO A 96 -17.15 6.40 6.86
CA PRO A 96 -16.20 7.20 7.63
C PRO A 96 -14.99 6.40 8.13
N ALA A 97 -13.83 7.05 8.14
CA ALA A 97 -12.59 6.47 8.63
C ALA A 97 -11.95 7.36 9.71
N LEU A 98 -11.32 6.72 10.68
CA LEU A 98 -10.46 7.36 11.68
C LEU A 98 -9.00 7.05 11.35
N GLU A 99 -8.25 8.05 10.92
CA GLU A 99 -6.78 7.97 10.82
C GLU A 99 -6.15 8.26 12.20
N THR A 100 -5.26 7.40 12.65
CA THR A 100 -4.59 7.51 13.95
C THR A 100 -3.14 7.07 13.85
N ARG A 101 -2.34 7.40 14.86
CA ARG A 101 -0.94 7.00 15.02
C ARG A 101 -0.75 5.96 16.14
N SER A 102 -1.85 5.45 16.72
CA SER A 102 -1.82 4.43 17.75
C SER A 102 -2.59 3.18 17.31
N LEU A 103 -2.22 2.00 17.83
CA LEU A 103 -2.91 0.74 17.62
C LEU A 103 -3.88 0.45 18.77
N ASP A 104 -4.66 1.45 19.17
CA ASP A 104 -5.51 1.41 20.39
C ASP A 104 -6.69 0.45 20.24
N ASP A 105 -7.25 0.33 19.02
CA ASP A 105 -8.41 -0.51 18.73
C ASP A 105 -8.07 -1.98 18.48
N ARG A 106 -6.97 -2.46 19.06
CA ARG A 106 -6.54 -3.86 18.93
C ARG A 106 -7.58 -4.89 19.41
N PRO A 107 -8.37 -4.66 20.48
CA PRO A 107 -9.42 -5.58 20.88
C PRO A 107 -10.67 -5.55 19.99
N ALA A 108 -10.88 -4.46 19.23
CA ALA A 108 -12.07 -4.29 18.39
C ALA A 108 -11.97 -5.20 17.16
N ASP A 109 -13.13 -5.72 16.70
CA ASP A 109 -13.26 -6.63 15.59
C ASP A 109 -12.15 -7.71 15.59
N ASP A 110 -11.50 -7.95 14.49
CA ASP A 110 -10.40 -8.91 14.36
C ASP A 110 -9.02 -8.21 14.22
N ASN A 111 -8.86 -7.04 14.84
CA ASN A 111 -7.68 -6.19 14.63
C ASN A 111 -6.37 -6.80 15.12
N ARG A 112 -6.39 -7.70 16.10
CA ARG A 112 -5.19 -8.46 16.51
C ARG A 112 -4.56 -9.23 15.35
N ARG A 113 -5.41 -9.78 14.46
CA ARG A 113 -5.01 -10.46 13.23
C ARG A 113 -4.57 -9.47 12.16
N ARG A 114 -5.34 -8.39 11.96
CA ARG A 114 -5.03 -7.36 10.95
C ARG A 114 -3.74 -6.62 11.25
N HIS A 115 -3.47 -6.31 12.52
CA HIS A 115 -2.20 -5.71 12.93
C HIS A 115 -1.02 -6.65 12.63
N ALA A 116 -1.14 -7.97 12.80
CA ALA A 116 -0.08 -8.91 12.41
C ALA A 116 0.27 -8.77 10.91
N GLY A 117 -0.75 -8.59 10.06
CA GLY A 117 -0.55 -8.33 8.63
C GLY A 117 0.22 -7.03 8.37
N PHE A 118 -0.05 -5.97 9.13
CA PHE A 118 0.66 -4.70 9.01
C PHE A 118 2.16 -4.84 9.33
N PHE A 119 2.49 -5.52 10.44
CA PHE A 119 3.90 -5.80 10.78
C PHE A 119 4.60 -6.61 9.68
N ALA A 120 3.92 -7.63 9.13
CA ALA A 120 4.44 -8.44 8.05
C ALA A 120 4.72 -7.61 6.78
N LEU A 121 3.74 -6.81 6.33
CA LEU A 121 3.84 -6.01 5.11
C LEU A 121 4.92 -4.95 5.22
N HIS A 122 4.97 -4.24 6.35
CA HIS A 122 5.93 -3.15 6.59
C HIS A 122 7.36 -3.65 6.54
N ASP A 123 7.69 -4.75 7.22
CA ASP A 123 9.04 -5.29 7.19
C ASP A 123 9.37 -5.94 5.84
N TRP A 124 8.43 -6.69 5.26
CA TRP A 124 8.68 -7.36 3.98
C TRP A 124 9.00 -6.37 2.86
N LEU A 125 8.21 -5.30 2.72
CA LEU A 125 8.35 -4.33 1.63
C LEU A 125 9.04 -3.03 2.06
N ALA A 126 9.84 -3.07 3.12
CA ALA A 126 10.70 -1.98 3.58
C ALA A 126 9.93 -0.65 3.72
N GLY A 127 8.88 -0.64 4.53
CA GLY A 127 8.12 0.54 4.85
C GLY A 127 8.90 1.53 5.71
N SER A 128 8.76 2.83 5.46
CA SER A 128 9.40 3.89 6.26
C SER A 128 8.41 4.89 6.85
N ASP A 129 7.17 4.93 6.38
CA ASP A 129 6.07 5.70 6.96
C ASP A 129 4.87 4.78 7.18
N ALA A 130 4.62 4.46 8.45
CA ALA A 130 3.57 3.53 8.84
C ALA A 130 2.24 4.28 8.99
N GLN A 131 1.26 3.99 8.13
CA GLN A 131 -0.05 4.63 8.15
C GLN A 131 -1.17 3.61 8.10
N TRP A 132 -2.23 3.87 8.85
CA TRP A 132 -3.43 3.04 8.91
C TRP A 132 -4.66 3.87 9.26
N LEU A 133 -5.81 3.28 9.01
CA LEU A 133 -7.10 3.83 9.38
C LEU A 133 -8.01 2.74 9.94
N TYR A 134 -9.03 3.17 10.64
CA TYR A 134 -10.10 2.31 11.15
C TYR A 134 -11.44 2.68 10.50
N ASP A 135 -12.19 1.68 10.02
CA ASP A 135 -13.56 1.84 9.57
C ASP A 135 -14.49 1.93 10.78
N THR A 136 -14.99 3.13 11.06
CA THR A 136 -15.85 3.36 12.23
C THR A 136 -17.27 2.83 12.06
N ASN A 137 -17.66 2.41 10.84
CA ASN A 137 -18.91 1.69 10.60
C ASN A 137 -18.79 0.17 10.77
N ALA A 138 -17.56 -0.34 10.86
CA ALA A 138 -17.27 -1.77 10.94
C ALA A 138 -16.44 -2.11 12.19
N ASP A 139 -16.93 -1.70 13.37
CA ASP A 139 -16.32 -1.95 14.68
C ASP A 139 -14.82 -1.60 14.72
N ASN A 140 -14.46 -0.44 14.15
CA ASN A 140 -13.08 0.01 14.00
C ASN A 140 -12.19 -0.99 13.26
N MET A 141 -12.70 -1.64 12.22
CA MET A 141 -11.93 -2.55 11.36
C MET A 141 -10.70 -1.83 10.79
N TYR A 142 -9.53 -2.41 11.03
CA TYR A 142 -8.24 -1.86 10.61
C TYR A 142 -7.96 -2.07 9.12
N TYR A 143 -7.38 -1.05 8.49
CA TYR A 143 -6.78 -1.12 7.15
C TYR A 143 -5.44 -0.39 7.11
N SER A 144 -4.43 -1.03 6.51
CA SER A 144 -3.18 -0.35 6.10
C SER A 144 -3.42 0.46 4.83
N HIS A 145 -2.88 1.67 4.77
CA HIS A 145 -2.97 2.54 3.59
C HIS A 145 -1.75 3.47 3.49
N ASP A 146 -1.71 4.30 2.44
CA ASP A 146 -0.65 5.28 2.18
C ASP A 146 0.76 4.66 2.17
N HIS A 147 0.96 3.70 1.26
CA HIS A 147 2.19 2.93 1.13
C HIS A 147 3.26 3.61 0.25
N GLY A 148 3.10 4.88 -0.11
CA GLY A 148 3.99 5.58 -1.04
C GLY A 148 5.45 5.67 -0.59
N PHE A 149 5.72 5.44 0.70
CA PHE A 149 7.05 5.45 1.32
C PHE A 149 7.60 4.04 1.63
N TYR A 150 7.04 3.02 1.01
CA TYR A 150 7.61 1.67 1.00
C TYR A 150 8.68 1.55 -0.09
N LEU A 151 9.25 0.35 -0.25
CA LEU A 151 10.33 0.06 -1.20
C LEU A 151 11.55 0.99 -1.00
N THR A 152 11.89 1.28 0.25
CA THR A 152 13.00 2.18 0.64
C THR A 152 12.75 3.68 0.46
N GLY A 153 11.51 4.09 0.16
CA GLY A 153 11.11 5.50 0.09
C GLY A 153 10.49 5.92 -1.25
N PRO A 154 10.00 7.16 -1.36
CA PRO A 154 9.20 7.61 -2.51
C PRO A 154 9.98 7.74 -3.81
N ASN A 155 11.31 7.74 -3.74
CA ASN A 155 12.23 7.84 -4.88
C ASN A 155 13.21 6.65 -4.93
N TRP A 156 12.72 5.45 -4.63
CA TRP A 156 13.53 4.24 -4.67
C TRP A 156 14.26 4.06 -6.01
N THR A 157 15.40 3.41 -5.97
CA THR A 157 16.28 3.13 -7.11
C THR A 157 16.77 1.68 -7.05
N LEU A 158 17.32 1.16 -8.14
CA LEU A 158 17.99 -0.15 -8.17
C LEU A 158 19.00 -0.28 -7.04
N SER A 159 19.83 0.75 -6.84
CA SER A 159 20.85 0.77 -5.78
C SER A 159 20.23 0.72 -4.38
N SER A 160 19.18 1.52 -4.11
CA SER A 160 18.55 1.53 -2.78
C SER A 160 17.87 0.19 -2.47
N LEU A 161 17.24 -0.45 -3.44
CA LEU A 161 16.67 -1.80 -3.28
C LEU A 161 17.78 -2.80 -2.93
N GLY A 162 18.88 -2.82 -3.70
CA GLY A 162 19.99 -3.74 -3.49
C GLY A 162 20.61 -3.63 -2.10
N ILE A 163 20.90 -2.40 -1.63
CA ILE A 163 21.49 -2.15 -0.31
C ILE A 163 20.58 -2.64 0.83
N HIS A 164 19.25 -2.55 0.66
CA HIS A 164 18.30 -2.82 1.72
C HIS A 164 17.68 -4.22 1.68
N THR A 165 18.12 -5.08 0.78
CA THR A 165 17.59 -6.45 0.62
C THR A 165 17.63 -7.26 1.93
N ALA A 166 18.71 -7.18 2.70
CA ALA A 166 18.86 -7.88 3.97
C ALA A 166 18.47 -7.04 5.21
N ALA A 167 18.17 -5.76 5.05
CA ALA A 167 17.87 -4.87 6.16
C ALA A 167 16.53 -5.20 6.84
N SER A 168 16.44 -4.94 8.16
CA SER A 168 15.21 -5.06 8.94
C SER A 168 14.42 -3.74 8.88
N PHE A 169 13.12 -3.86 8.66
CA PHE A 169 12.16 -2.76 8.72
C PHE A 169 11.00 -3.10 9.67
N VAL A 170 11.30 -3.88 10.70
CA VAL A 170 10.33 -4.20 11.75
C VAL A 170 9.84 -2.90 12.40
N LEU A 171 8.51 -2.79 12.52
CA LEU A 171 7.88 -1.66 13.18
C LEU A 171 8.31 -1.55 14.64
N SER A 172 8.65 -0.35 15.10
CA SER A 172 8.92 -0.03 16.51
C SER A 172 7.65 0.15 17.35
N LEU A 173 6.50 -0.33 16.86
CA LEU A 173 5.24 -0.31 17.58
C LEU A 173 5.12 -1.51 18.52
N ASP A 174 4.24 -1.42 19.51
CA ASP A 174 3.97 -2.52 20.43
C ASP A 174 3.42 -3.75 19.67
N SER A 175 4.14 -4.86 19.71
CA SER A 175 3.75 -6.14 19.13
C SER A 175 2.98 -7.05 20.10
N ASN A 176 2.84 -6.65 21.38
CA ASN A 176 2.09 -7.42 22.36
C ASN A 176 0.63 -7.55 21.95
N GLY A 177 0.08 -8.74 22.06
CA GLY A 177 -1.31 -9.01 21.74
C GLY A 177 -1.62 -9.16 20.23
N LEU A 178 -0.62 -9.26 19.36
CA LEU A 178 -0.82 -9.79 18.01
C LEU A 178 -1.38 -11.22 18.09
N ASP A 179 -2.24 -11.57 17.13
CA ASP A 179 -2.76 -12.94 17.04
C ASP A 179 -1.64 -13.91 16.62
N ARG A 180 -1.32 -14.88 17.50
CA ARG A 180 -0.22 -15.82 17.28
C ARG A 180 -0.46 -16.71 16.04
N ALA A 181 -1.69 -17.18 15.85
CA ALA A 181 -2.00 -18.08 14.75
C ALA A 181 -1.88 -17.34 13.41
N GLU A 182 -2.40 -16.10 13.34
CA GLU A 182 -2.29 -15.29 12.15
C GLU A 182 -0.85 -14.85 11.85
N THR A 183 -0.07 -14.50 12.89
CA THR A 183 1.35 -14.19 12.73
C THR A 183 2.12 -15.38 12.14
N GLY A 184 1.83 -16.60 12.62
CA GLY A 184 2.38 -17.83 12.06
C GLY A 184 1.95 -18.07 10.62
N ARG A 185 0.65 -17.94 10.33
CA ARG A 185 0.09 -18.09 8.97
C ARG A 185 0.73 -17.14 7.96
N LEU A 186 0.90 -15.86 8.33
CA LEU A 186 1.53 -14.86 7.48
C LEU A 186 3.01 -15.18 7.23
N ALA A 187 3.73 -15.61 8.27
CA ALA A 187 5.12 -16.03 8.12
C ALA A 187 5.24 -17.25 7.20
N ASP A 188 4.34 -18.23 7.34
CA ASP A 188 4.30 -19.41 6.47
C ASP A 188 3.95 -19.03 5.03
N ARG A 189 3.00 -18.10 4.84
CA ARG A 189 2.65 -17.56 3.51
C ARG A 189 3.83 -16.86 2.86
N LEU A 190 4.58 -16.03 3.58
CA LEU A 190 5.80 -15.38 3.06
C LEU A 190 6.86 -16.40 2.64
N VAL A 191 7.03 -17.49 3.40
CA VAL A 191 7.97 -18.58 3.03
C VAL A 191 7.50 -19.31 1.78
N ALA A 192 6.20 -19.60 1.68
CA ALA A 192 5.62 -20.35 0.58
C ALA A 192 5.42 -19.53 -0.70
N LEU A 193 5.43 -18.21 -0.60
CA LEU A 193 5.27 -17.30 -1.74
C LEU A 193 6.37 -17.55 -2.78
N THR A 194 6.03 -17.56 -4.05
CA THR A 194 6.96 -17.73 -5.16
C THR A 194 7.26 -16.41 -5.86
N LYS A 195 8.41 -16.34 -6.55
CA LYS A 195 8.77 -15.19 -7.39
C LYS A 195 7.70 -14.94 -8.46
N ASP A 196 7.19 -16.02 -9.08
CA ASP A 196 6.17 -15.94 -10.13
C ASP A 196 4.86 -15.31 -9.64
N GLU A 197 4.43 -15.61 -8.40
CA GLU A 197 3.24 -14.97 -7.82
C GLU A 197 3.45 -13.46 -7.60
N ILE A 198 4.65 -13.04 -7.21
CA ILE A 198 5.02 -11.63 -7.08
C ILE A 198 5.01 -10.95 -8.44
N GLU A 199 5.64 -11.57 -9.45
CA GLU A 199 5.71 -11.08 -10.82
C GLU A 199 4.32 -10.88 -11.42
N VAL A 200 3.40 -11.82 -11.24
CA VAL A 200 2.01 -11.71 -11.71
C VAL A 200 1.32 -10.46 -11.14
N GLU A 201 1.57 -10.10 -9.88
CA GLU A 201 0.94 -8.90 -9.31
C GLU A 201 1.63 -7.62 -9.78
N VAL A 202 2.95 -7.60 -9.90
CA VAL A 202 3.72 -6.44 -10.35
C VAL A 202 3.47 -6.15 -11.83
N SER A 203 3.36 -7.19 -12.69
CA SER A 203 3.08 -7.04 -14.12
C SER A 203 1.71 -6.44 -14.47
N LYS A 204 0.81 -6.30 -13.48
CA LYS A 204 -0.48 -5.63 -13.69
C LYS A 204 -0.39 -4.10 -13.72
N LEU A 205 0.78 -3.52 -13.52
CA LEU A 205 0.98 -2.08 -13.66
C LEU A 205 0.83 -1.64 -15.12
N PRO A 206 0.30 -0.43 -15.39
CA PRO A 206 0.26 0.10 -16.74
C PRO A 206 1.68 0.33 -17.28
N ALA A 207 1.96 -0.11 -18.49
CA ALA A 207 3.25 0.10 -19.16
C ALA A 207 3.61 1.60 -19.37
N SER A 208 2.62 2.50 -19.25
CA SER A 208 2.82 3.95 -19.31
C SER A 208 3.33 4.56 -18.00
N TRP A 209 3.43 3.78 -16.93
CA TRP A 209 3.88 4.30 -15.65
C TRP A 209 5.41 4.44 -15.58
N PRO A 210 5.94 5.36 -14.74
CA PRO A 210 7.36 5.72 -14.70
C PRO A 210 8.22 4.70 -13.94
N ALA A 211 8.17 3.44 -14.37
CA ALA A 211 9.05 2.38 -13.92
C ALA A 211 9.42 1.53 -15.14
N SER A 212 10.71 1.33 -15.38
CA SER A 212 11.20 0.48 -16.46
C SER A 212 11.04 -1.00 -16.11
N ASP A 213 11.10 -1.87 -17.13
CA ASP A 213 11.07 -3.31 -16.91
C ASP A 213 12.20 -3.78 -15.98
N GLU A 214 13.41 -3.21 -16.11
CA GLU A 214 14.55 -3.47 -15.21
C GLU A 214 14.25 -3.08 -13.77
N GLU A 215 13.60 -1.95 -13.56
CA GLU A 215 13.20 -1.49 -12.22
C GLU A 215 12.11 -2.36 -11.61
N LEU A 216 11.14 -2.80 -12.41
CA LEU A 216 10.09 -3.71 -11.95
C LEU A 216 10.66 -5.10 -11.62
N GLU A 217 11.60 -5.62 -12.43
CA GLU A 217 12.31 -6.86 -12.12
C GLU A 217 13.10 -6.74 -10.81
N ALA A 218 13.78 -5.61 -10.58
CA ALA A 218 14.49 -5.37 -9.32
C ALA A 218 13.54 -5.31 -8.11
N VAL A 219 12.33 -4.79 -8.26
CA VAL A 219 11.31 -4.81 -7.19
C VAL A 219 10.82 -6.24 -6.93
N ILE A 220 10.63 -7.04 -7.97
CA ILE A 220 10.25 -8.46 -7.86
C ILE A 220 11.35 -9.22 -7.10
N ASP A 221 12.62 -9.05 -7.51
CA ASP A 221 13.77 -9.66 -6.84
C ASP A 221 13.91 -9.21 -5.39
N PHE A 222 13.73 -7.94 -5.13
CA PHE A 222 13.74 -7.38 -3.77
C PHE A 222 12.68 -8.03 -2.88
N ALA A 223 11.44 -8.11 -3.35
CA ALA A 223 10.36 -8.73 -2.61
C ALA A 223 10.61 -10.24 -2.39
N ASP A 224 11.07 -10.97 -3.42
CA ASP A 224 11.38 -12.40 -3.30
C ASP A 224 12.51 -12.68 -2.30
N GLN A 225 13.60 -11.95 -2.38
CA GLN A 225 14.77 -12.14 -1.50
C GLN A 225 14.45 -11.83 -0.04
N ARG A 226 13.57 -10.85 0.22
CA ARG A 226 13.22 -10.41 1.58
C ARG A 226 12.23 -11.32 2.30
N ARG A 227 11.38 -12.07 1.59
CA ARG A 227 10.25 -12.80 2.15
C ARG A 227 10.62 -13.76 3.29
N ARG A 228 11.74 -14.49 3.19
CA ARG A 228 12.18 -15.44 4.23
C ARG A 228 12.67 -14.73 5.49
N GLY A 229 13.52 -13.71 5.34
CA GLY A 229 14.00 -12.93 6.47
C GLY A 229 12.87 -12.16 7.17
N ALA A 230 11.91 -11.62 6.43
CA ALA A 230 10.72 -11.00 7.01
C ALA A 230 9.86 -12.02 7.78
N ALA A 231 9.68 -13.24 7.26
CA ALA A 231 8.98 -14.31 7.96
C ALA A 231 9.66 -14.70 9.28
N GLU A 232 10.99 -14.79 9.30
CA GLU A 232 11.77 -15.10 10.52
C GLU A 232 11.61 -14.00 11.57
N ARG A 233 11.75 -12.74 11.18
CA ARG A 233 11.58 -11.60 12.08
C ARG A 233 10.15 -11.47 12.60
N LEU A 234 9.16 -11.73 11.75
CA LEU A 234 7.75 -11.76 12.16
C LEU A 234 7.48 -12.83 13.23
N ARG A 235 8.02 -14.05 13.08
CA ARG A 235 7.94 -15.07 14.12
C ARG A 235 8.65 -14.66 15.41
N GLY A 236 9.75 -13.90 15.30
CA GLY A 236 10.49 -13.37 16.45
C GLY A 236 9.75 -12.32 17.27
N LEU A 237 8.61 -11.78 16.77
CA LEU A 237 7.74 -10.87 17.54
C LEU A 237 6.84 -11.61 18.54
N LEU A 238 6.72 -12.92 18.42
CA LEU A 238 5.91 -13.73 19.33
C LEU A 238 6.72 -14.10 20.56
N PRO A 239 6.15 -13.93 21.78
CA PRO A 239 6.79 -14.34 23.03
C PRO A 239 6.90 -15.86 23.16
#